data_afeb15cc0d9ce9937a36ad355cb64a30
#
_entry.id   afeb15cc0d9ce9937a36ad355cb64a30
#
_cell.length_a   1.000
_cell.length_b   1.000
_cell.length_c   1.000
_cell.angle_alpha   90.00
_cell.angle_beta   90.00
_cell.angle_gamma   90.00
#
_symmetry.space_group_name_H-M   'P 1'
#
loop_
_entity.id
_entity.type
_entity.pdbx_description
1 polymer ?
#
loop_
_entity_poly.entity_id
_entity_poly.type
_entity_poly.pdbx_seq_one_letter_code
_entity_poly.pdbx_strand_id
1 'polypeptide(L)'
;MTTGPNRNAENVITVRVDPGLEAIVPGFLENRRRDVQRIETALQQNDLNTIRGIGHRMKGDGGGYGFDAISTIGDSMEQAAAREDRDEIRRHAAELIDFLARVTVVYGR
;
A
#
# COMPACT_ATOMS: atom_id res chain seq x y z
N MET A 1 2.07 -29.89 -11.11
CA MET A 1 2.09 -29.57 -10.78
C MET A 1 1.88 -29.07 -9.88
N THR A 2 1.74 -28.74 -9.22
CA THR A 2 1.52 -28.37 -8.34
C THR A 2 1.77 -27.35 -7.87
N THR A 3 1.62 -26.69 -7.83
CA THR A 3 1.98 -25.57 -7.61
C THR A 3 1.15 -24.84 -6.77
N GLY A 4 0.08 -24.70 -6.70
CA GLY A 4 -0.88 -23.97 -6.08
C GLY A 4 -0.59 -23.48 -4.67
N PRO A 5 -0.93 -24.24 -3.62
CA PRO A 5 -0.86 -23.71 -2.24
C PRO A 5 0.53 -23.30 -1.80
N ASN A 6 1.52 -24.10 -2.19
CA ASN A 6 2.88 -23.80 -1.77
C ASN A 6 3.40 -22.51 -2.35
N ARG A 7 3.02 -22.24 -3.58
CA ARG A 7 3.42 -21.00 -4.23
C ARG A 7 2.89 -19.80 -3.45
N ASN A 8 1.64 -19.84 -3.03
CA ASN A 8 1.06 -18.73 -2.29
C ASN A 8 1.76 -18.53 -0.97
N ALA A 9 2.08 -19.62 -0.27
CA ALA A 9 2.78 -19.52 1.00
C ALA A 9 4.16 -18.90 0.83
N GLU A 10 4.84 -19.22 -0.26
CA GLU A 10 6.17 -18.69 -0.52
C GLU A 10 6.16 -17.22 -0.83
N ASN A 11 5.02 -16.68 -1.26
CA ASN A 11 4.91 -15.29 -1.66
C ASN A 11 4.26 -14.41 -0.61
N VAL A 12 4.06 -14.93 0.59
CA VAL A 12 3.50 -14.15 1.67
C VAL A 12 4.53 -13.15 2.20
N ILE A 13 4.06 -11.93 2.42
CA ILE A 13 4.87 -10.90 3.06
C ILE A 13 4.39 -10.79 4.49
N THR A 14 5.24 -11.18 5.43
CA THR A 14 4.86 -11.16 6.85
C THR A 14 5.31 -9.84 7.47
N VAL A 15 4.38 -9.14 8.11
CA VAL A 15 4.68 -7.91 8.82
C VAL A 15 4.33 -8.12 10.29
N ARG A 16 5.28 -7.85 11.17
CA ARG A 16 5.06 -7.94 12.61
C ARG A 16 4.63 -6.59 13.14
N VAL A 17 3.51 -6.56 13.83
CA VAL A 17 2.91 -5.33 14.29
C VAL A 17 2.68 -5.42 15.80
N ASP A 18 2.80 -4.30 16.49
CA ASP A 18 2.53 -4.20 17.92
C ASP A 18 1.11 -4.72 18.22
N PRO A 19 0.96 -5.61 19.20
CA PRO A 19 -0.37 -6.14 19.56
C PRO A 19 -1.36 -5.04 19.92
N GLY A 20 -0.90 -3.90 20.41
CA GLY A 20 -1.76 -2.79 20.74
C GLY A 20 -2.52 -2.21 19.56
N LEU A 21 -2.07 -2.52 18.33
CA LEU A 21 -2.70 -2.02 17.11
C LEU A 21 -3.64 -3.03 16.47
N GLU A 22 -3.80 -4.20 17.07
CA GLU A 22 -4.53 -5.29 16.43
C GLU A 22 -5.95 -4.90 16.04
N ALA A 23 -6.61 -4.12 16.88
CA ALA A 23 -8.00 -3.75 16.63
C ALA A 23 -8.16 -2.80 15.43
N ILE A 24 -7.13 -2.04 15.11
CA ILE A 24 -7.26 -0.99 14.07
C ILE A 24 -6.56 -1.32 12.77
N VAL A 25 -5.66 -2.31 12.74
CA VAL A 25 -4.91 -2.65 11.54
C VAL A 25 -5.81 -3.13 10.39
N PRO A 26 -6.83 -3.98 10.61
CA PRO A 26 -7.68 -4.39 9.49
C PRO A 26 -8.34 -3.21 8.77
N GLY A 27 -8.83 -2.23 9.52
CA GLY A 27 -9.41 -1.04 8.94
C GLY A 27 -8.38 -0.20 8.19
N PHE A 28 -7.18 -0.11 8.73
CA PHE A 28 -6.09 0.59 8.08
C PHE A 28 -5.80 -0.03 6.71
N LEU A 29 -5.68 -1.36 6.65
CA LEU A 29 -5.40 -2.03 5.38
C LEU A 29 -6.56 -1.89 4.40
N GLU A 30 -7.79 -1.93 4.89
CA GLU A 30 -8.95 -1.75 4.04
C GLU A 30 -8.96 -0.35 3.43
N ASN A 31 -8.59 0.66 4.21
CA ASN A 31 -8.48 2.01 3.69
C ASN A 31 -7.41 2.13 2.60
N ARG A 32 -6.33 1.34 2.72
CA ARG A 32 -5.30 1.33 1.67
C ARG A 32 -5.85 0.72 0.39
N ARG A 33 -6.71 -0.29 0.50
CA ARG A 33 -7.36 -0.86 -0.69
C ARG A 33 -8.25 0.17 -1.38
N ARG A 34 -8.95 0.98 -0.60
CA ARG A 34 -9.76 2.07 -1.15
C ARG A 34 -8.89 3.13 -1.82
N ASP A 35 -7.71 3.38 -1.27
CA ASP A 35 -6.78 4.33 -1.88
C ASP A 35 -6.39 3.90 -3.28
N VAL A 36 -6.22 2.59 -3.53
CA VAL A 36 -5.91 2.10 -4.87
C VAL A 36 -6.99 2.56 -5.85
N GLN A 37 -8.26 2.38 -5.48
CA GLN A 37 -9.37 2.76 -6.36
C GLN A 37 -9.41 4.27 -6.57
N ARG A 38 -9.14 5.03 -5.52
CA ARG A 38 -9.11 6.49 -5.63
C ARG A 38 -7.98 6.97 -6.53
N ILE A 39 -6.83 6.31 -6.47
CA ILE A 39 -5.71 6.64 -7.33
C ILE A 39 -6.08 6.36 -8.80
N GLU A 40 -6.71 5.22 -9.06
CA GLU A 40 -7.12 4.87 -10.42
C GLU A 40 -8.11 5.87 -10.99
N THR A 41 -9.09 6.25 -10.18
CA THR A 41 -10.06 7.25 -10.59
C THR A 41 -9.39 8.60 -10.86
N ALA A 42 -8.50 9.01 -9.97
CA ALA A 42 -7.81 10.27 -10.11
C ALA A 42 -6.94 10.31 -11.36
N LEU A 43 -6.29 9.18 -11.69
CA LEU A 43 -5.52 9.08 -12.93
C LEU A 43 -6.41 9.29 -14.15
N GLN A 44 -7.58 8.67 -14.17
CA GLN A 44 -8.51 8.81 -15.27
C GLN A 44 -8.99 10.25 -15.43
N GLN A 45 -9.09 10.97 -14.32
CA GLN A 45 -9.53 12.36 -14.32
C GLN A 45 -8.39 13.34 -14.44
N ASN A 46 -7.16 12.86 -14.59
CA ASN A 46 -5.97 13.68 -14.63
C ASN A 46 -5.81 14.54 -13.37
N ASP A 47 -6.22 14.00 -12.24
CA ASP A 47 -6.18 14.70 -10.96
C ASP A 47 -4.97 14.23 -10.15
N LEU A 48 -3.80 14.70 -10.55
CA LEU A 48 -2.55 14.27 -9.92
C LEU A 48 -2.40 14.86 -8.52
N ASN A 49 -3.07 15.97 -8.27
CA ASN A 49 -2.99 16.58 -6.94
C ASN A 49 -3.64 15.70 -5.88
N THR A 50 -4.76 15.05 -6.20
CA THR A 50 -5.39 14.09 -5.29
C THR A 50 -4.44 12.91 -5.02
N ILE A 51 -3.76 12.42 -6.06
CA ILE A 51 -2.81 11.31 -5.90
C ILE A 51 -1.66 11.73 -4.99
N ARG A 52 -1.16 12.94 -5.16
CA ARG A 52 -0.10 13.45 -4.31
C ARG A 52 -0.51 13.45 -2.84
N GLY A 53 -1.74 13.89 -2.56
CA GLY A 53 -2.25 13.90 -1.19
C GLY A 53 -2.41 12.51 -0.60
N ILE A 54 -2.87 11.55 -1.41
CA ILE A 54 -3.00 10.16 -0.96
C ILE A 54 -1.62 9.60 -0.61
N GLY A 55 -0.63 9.82 -1.49
CA GLY A 55 0.73 9.37 -1.22
C GLY A 55 1.31 9.96 0.05
N HIS A 56 1.06 11.24 0.26
CA HIS A 56 1.55 11.92 1.45
C HIS A 56 0.98 11.30 2.73
N ARG A 57 -0.32 11.00 2.76
CA ARG A 57 -0.95 10.39 3.93
C ARG A 57 -0.45 8.96 4.13
N MET A 58 -0.30 8.20 3.05
CA MET A 58 0.23 6.83 3.15
C MET A 58 1.64 6.83 3.74
N LYS A 59 2.46 7.80 3.33
CA LYS A 59 3.81 7.92 3.83
C LYS A 59 3.81 8.11 5.36
N GLY A 60 2.94 8.98 5.85
CA GLY A 60 2.86 9.22 7.28
C GLY A 60 2.24 8.06 8.05
N ASP A 61 1.14 7.54 7.55
CA ASP A 61 0.38 6.53 8.29
C ASP A 61 1.08 5.17 8.27
N GLY A 62 1.73 4.81 7.17
CA GLY A 62 2.37 3.49 7.06
C GLY A 62 3.34 3.23 8.19
N GLY A 63 4.24 4.18 8.43
CA GLY A 63 5.21 4.03 9.51
C GLY A 63 4.57 3.95 10.87
N GLY A 64 3.51 4.74 11.10
CA GLY A 64 2.83 4.76 12.39
C GLY A 64 2.15 3.44 12.73
N TYR A 65 1.73 2.69 11.73
CA TYR A 65 1.08 1.38 11.93
C TYR A 65 2.04 0.21 11.76
N GLY A 66 3.33 0.48 11.51
CA GLY A 66 4.32 -0.58 11.38
C GLY A 66 4.46 -1.15 9.98
N PHE A 67 3.91 -0.47 8.98
CA PHE A 67 3.98 -0.93 7.58
C PHE A 67 4.93 -0.04 6.78
N ASP A 68 6.22 -0.29 6.97
CA ASP A 68 7.25 0.53 6.31
C ASP A 68 7.14 0.48 4.79
N ALA A 69 6.73 -0.66 4.24
CA ALA A 69 6.54 -0.77 2.79
C ALA A 69 5.48 0.18 2.28
N ILE A 70 4.39 0.34 3.04
CA ILE A 70 3.33 1.28 2.65
C ILE A 70 3.85 2.72 2.72
N SER A 71 4.64 3.03 3.75
CA SER A 71 5.23 4.35 3.87
C SER A 71 6.14 4.66 2.68
N THR A 72 6.96 3.70 2.27
CA THR A 72 7.87 3.87 1.14
C THR A 72 7.10 4.04 -0.17
N ILE A 73 6.08 3.22 -0.38
CA ILE A 73 5.24 3.33 -1.57
C ILE A 73 4.55 4.70 -1.60
N GLY A 74 4.06 5.15 -0.44
CA GLY A 74 3.40 6.45 -0.35
C GLY A 74 4.32 7.60 -0.71
N ASP A 75 5.56 7.56 -0.21
CA ASP A 75 6.54 8.58 -0.53
C ASP A 75 6.85 8.60 -2.04
N SER A 76 7.05 7.42 -2.63
CA SER A 76 7.32 7.32 -4.06
C SER A 76 6.13 7.82 -4.89
N MET A 77 4.92 7.50 -4.43
CA MET A 77 3.70 7.95 -5.10
C MET A 77 3.58 9.47 -5.07
N GLU A 78 3.84 10.04 -3.90
CA GLU A 78 3.78 11.50 -3.74
C GLU A 78 4.75 12.18 -4.68
N GLN A 79 5.97 11.67 -4.77
CA GLN A 79 6.98 12.27 -5.62
C GLN A 79 6.67 12.09 -7.09
N ALA A 80 6.17 10.92 -7.50
CA ALA A 80 5.79 10.68 -8.88
C ALA A 80 4.67 11.64 -9.30
N ALA A 81 3.69 11.85 -8.42
CA ALA A 81 2.60 12.77 -8.71
C ALA A 81 3.11 14.20 -8.82
N ALA A 82 4.06 14.59 -7.96
CA ALA A 82 4.65 15.93 -8.02
C ALA A 82 5.39 16.16 -9.33
N ARG A 83 6.00 15.10 -9.90
CA ARG A 83 6.68 15.18 -11.18
C ARG A 83 5.74 14.98 -12.36
N GLU A 84 4.47 14.70 -12.09
CA GLU A 84 3.48 14.38 -13.11
C GLU A 84 3.89 13.18 -13.97
N ASP A 85 4.52 12.21 -13.32
CA ASP A 85 5.00 10.99 -13.97
C ASP A 85 3.96 9.88 -13.82
N ARG A 86 3.06 9.78 -14.81
CA ARG A 86 1.93 8.86 -14.77
C ARG A 86 2.37 7.40 -14.76
N ASP A 87 3.43 7.07 -15.50
CA ASP A 87 3.90 5.69 -15.55
C ASP A 87 4.44 5.25 -14.20
N GLU A 88 5.15 6.13 -13.51
CA GLU A 88 5.64 5.84 -12.16
C GLU A 88 4.48 5.72 -11.17
N ILE A 89 3.46 6.55 -11.31
CA ILE A 89 2.28 6.43 -10.45
C ILE A 89 1.65 5.05 -10.63
N ARG A 90 1.48 4.60 -11.88
CA ARG A 90 0.91 3.28 -12.14
C ARG A 90 1.76 2.17 -11.58
N ARG A 91 3.08 2.30 -11.68
CA ARG A 91 3.99 1.31 -11.15
C ARG A 91 3.87 1.20 -9.64
N HIS A 92 3.83 2.33 -8.95
CA HIS A 92 3.71 2.31 -7.49
C HIS A 92 2.32 1.86 -7.04
N ALA A 93 1.28 2.16 -7.81
CA ALA A 93 -0.05 1.62 -7.51
C ALA A 93 -0.04 0.11 -7.63
N ALA A 94 0.65 -0.45 -8.63
CA ALA A 94 0.76 -1.90 -8.78
C ALA A 94 1.54 -2.51 -7.61
N GLU A 95 2.56 -1.83 -7.13
CA GLU A 95 3.30 -2.29 -5.94
C GLU A 95 2.40 -2.34 -4.72
N LEU A 96 1.55 -1.34 -4.55
CA LEU A 96 0.62 -1.32 -3.42
C LEU A 96 -0.39 -2.46 -3.51
N ILE A 97 -0.94 -2.68 -4.69
CA ILE A 97 -1.87 -3.77 -4.93
C ILE A 97 -1.22 -5.11 -4.58
N ASP A 98 0.01 -5.32 -5.06
CA ASP A 98 0.74 -6.55 -4.80
C ASP A 98 1.00 -6.73 -3.32
N PHE A 99 1.45 -5.68 -2.64
CA PHE A 99 1.70 -5.75 -1.20
C PHE A 99 0.43 -6.13 -0.44
N LEU A 100 -0.70 -5.47 -0.75
CA LEU A 100 -1.95 -5.71 -0.04
C LEU A 100 -2.49 -7.12 -0.29
N ALA A 101 -2.19 -7.70 -1.46
CA ALA A 101 -2.61 -9.06 -1.78
C ALA A 101 -1.78 -10.11 -1.04
N ARG A 102 -0.55 -9.77 -0.67
CA ARG A 102 0.40 -10.74 -0.11
C ARG A 102 0.66 -10.57 1.36
N VAL A 103 0.23 -9.47 1.95
CA VAL A 103 0.58 -9.17 3.35
C VAL A 103 -0.18 -10.09 4.32
N THR A 104 0.56 -10.59 5.29
CA THR A 104 0.01 -11.29 6.44
C THR A 104 0.55 -10.61 7.68
N VAL A 105 -0.33 -10.28 8.60
CA VAL A 105 0.07 -9.55 9.80
C VAL A 105 0.18 -10.50 10.97
N VAL A 106 1.30 -10.40 11.70
CA VAL A 106 1.54 -11.15 12.91
C VAL A 106 1.67 -10.13 14.04
N TYR A 107 0.90 -10.35 15.11
CA TYR A 107 0.93 -9.44 16.25
C TYR A 107 1.83 -10.02 17.32
N GLY A 108 2.84 -9.25 17.72
CA GLY A 108 3.76 -9.72 18.73
C GLY A 108 5.01 -8.86 18.75
N ARG A 109 5.90 -9.22 19.67
CA ARG A 109 7.12 -8.45 19.87
C ARG A 109 8.33 -9.10 19.28
#